data_24f3dcbe374afc64a5c42b61ff843e97
#
_entry.id   24f3dcbe374afc64a5c42b61ff843e97
#
_cell.length_a   1.000
_cell.length_b   1.000
_cell.length_c   1.000
_cell.angle_alpha   90.00
_cell.angle_beta   90.00
_cell.angle_gamma   90.00
#
_symmetry.space_group_name_H-M   'P 1'
#
loop_
_entity.id
_entity.type
_entity.pdbx_description
1 polymer ?
#
loop_
_entity_poly.entity_id
_entity_poly.type
_entity_poly.pdbx_seq_one_letter_code
_entity_poly.pdbx_strand_id
1 'polypeptide(L)'
;MSLDVKGLSLSIGSSRILSDVSLNVKDGERVGLVGSSGSGKSMLLRAAIGLVPSNCKITGSCHVGNAQIVGANDSALARIRGKYVGVVFQQADRALNPIMSVSEQIALPLRLHYNLDENDIQNRVKVMLEKVGLGANILNKRTFELSGGQMQRVGIATALITCPKLILADEPTTALDSVTQKDVVNMLTSLVDDMGASMLFVTHDFSVLSRAATRCYVLDSGRLVDSARVGELLENPKVRSTKQLVLAARALSLSKNDLSLSSKNDLSLSSKNDLSHSNKNNSSKDDCIFKAKNIHVVLGSSKTRVEALKGVDFNLRVGESLALIGGSGSGKTTLIRSLLGLQEISEGRIEYCGKVVETAKNAKKSSLKDSAYVNMRKQCSLVFQHPFAALDPRWTVRKSVSEPLEIWRKNMSSDSNTVDSHVIDSKVDDVLNLVGLNPNVFGKRYPCELSGGQAQCVAIARALINNPRVLVADEPMSAIDVAERTRILDAFNVIRANRPNMACVFVSHDLGMIQHLASSVVVLKDGVVVESGNVSQILTNPKHSYTRELIDAATL
;
A
#
# COMPACT_ATOMS: atom_id res chain seq x y z
N MET A 1 -12.56 -16.63 28.84
CA MET A 1 -11.59 -16.30 27.78
C MET A 1 -12.31 -16.33 26.46
N SER A 2 -12.16 -15.30 25.63
CA SER A 2 -12.80 -15.23 24.32
C SER A 2 -12.09 -16.08 23.28
N LEU A 3 -10.75 -16.18 23.35
CA LEU A 3 -9.93 -17.07 22.51
C LEU A 3 -8.83 -17.70 23.35
N ASP A 4 -8.65 -19.03 23.22
CA ASP A 4 -7.57 -19.79 23.87
C ASP A 4 -7.00 -20.82 22.88
N VAL A 5 -5.76 -20.62 22.49
CA VAL A 5 -5.03 -21.48 21.56
C VAL A 5 -3.86 -22.12 22.28
N LYS A 6 -3.74 -23.45 22.26
CA LYS A 6 -2.68 -24.20 22.95
C LYS A 6 -2.03 -25.21 22.03
N GLY A 7 -0.73 -25.07 21.81
CA GLY A 7 0.08 -26.00 21.06
C GLY A 7 -0.35 -26.17 19.61
N LEU A 8 -0.98 -25.17 19.01
CA LEU A 8 -1.55 -25.27 17.67
C LEU A 8 -0.45 -25.40 16.63
N SER A 9 -0.48 -26.50 15.90
CA SER A 9 0.39 -26.71 14.76
C SER A 9 -0.43 -27.01 13.52
N LEU A 10 -0.01 -26.45 12.38
CA LEU A 10 -0.71 -26.54 11.12
C LEU A 10 0.25 -26.77 9.96
N SER A 11 -0.04 -27.74 9.11
CA SER A 11 0.75 -28.04 7.92
C SER A 11 -0.13 -28.29 6.70
N ILE A 12 0.36 -27.89 5.53
CA ILE A 12 -0.26 -28.12 4.22
C ILE A 12 0.74 -28.91 3.37
N GLY A 13 0.40 -30.17 3.04
CA GLY A 13 1.34 -31.09 2.41
C GLY A 13 2.56 -31.31 3.30
N SER A 14 3.77 -31.07 2.78
CA SER A 14 5.04 -31.12 3.51
C SER A 14 5.40 -29.82 4.23
N SER A 15 4.73 -28.72 3.92
CA SER A 15 5.05 -27.40 4.47
C SER A 15 4.37 -27.18 5.82
N ARG A 16 5.15 -26.88 6.85
CA ARG A 16 4.66 -26.51 8.17
C ARG A 16 4.45 -25.00 8.25
N ILE A 17 3.22 -24.58 8.45
CA ILE A 17 2.82 -23.16 8.47
C ILE A 17 2.82 -22.60 9.89
N LEU A 18 2.31 -23.37 10.86
CA LEU A 18 2.32 -23.03 12.29
C LEU A 18 2.96 -24.16 13.08
N SER A 19 3.71 -23.81 14.12
CA SER A 19 4.46 -24.74 14.95
C SER A 19 4.30 -24.37 16.42
N ASP A 20 3.52 -25.15 17.15
CA ASP A 20 3.37 -25.04 18.61
C ASP A 20 2.98 -23.63 19.09
N VAL A 21 1.96 -23.06 18.43
CA VAL A 21 1.47 -21.70 18.71
C VAL A 21 0.52 -21.74 19.91
N SER A 22 0.82 -20.95 20.95
CA SER A 22 -0.04 -20.80 22.12
C SER A 22 -0.28 -19.33 22.43
N LEU A 23 -1.52 -18.88 22.33
CA LEU A 23 -1.93 -17.50 22.63
C LEU A 23 -3.33 -17.48 23.26
N ASN A 24 -3.62 -16.39 23.95
CA ASN A 24 -4.94 -16.16 24.51
C ASN A 24 -5.40 -14.70 24.32
N VAL A 25 -6.72 -14.53 24.30
CA VAL A 25 -7.39 -13.23 24.37
C VAL A 25 -8.43 -13.32 25.48
N LYS A 26 -8.27 -12.49 26.51
CA LYS A 26 -9.21 -12.42 27.63
C LYS A 26 -10.48 -11.69 27.21
N ASP A 27 -11.56 -11.87 27.99
CA ASP A 27 -12.80 -11.16 27.74
C ASP A 27 -12.60 -9.65 27.87
N GLY A 28 -13.05 -8.88 26.88
CA GLY A 28 -12.87 -7.43 26.78
C GLY A 28 -11.44 -6.98 26.43
N GLU A 29 -10.49 -7.91 26.17
CA GLU A 29 -9.10 -7.56 25.85
C GLU A 29 -8.92 -7.33 24.34
N ARG A 30 -8.14 -6.30 24.00
CA ARG A 30 -7.65 -6.05 22.64
C ARG A 30 -6.18 -6.47 22.53
N VAL A 31 -5.94 -7.52 21.75
CA VAL A 31 -4.61 -8.13 21.56
C VAL A 31 -4.18 -7.96 20.12
N GLY A 32 -2.93 -7.56 19.91
CA GLY A 32 -2.30 -7.51 18.61
C GLY A 32 -1.59 -8.80 18.23
N LEU A 33 -1.49 -9.08 16.95
CA LEU A 33 -0.63 -10.12 16.37
C LEU A 33 0.18 -9.51 15.25
N VAL A 34 1.49 -9.43 15.41
CA VAL A 34 2.42 -8.87 14.43
C VAL A 34 3.39 -9.92 13.92
N GLY A 35 4.00 -9.68 12.77
CA GLY A 35 5.01 -10.55 12.17
C GLY A 35 5.21 -10.23 10.70
N SER A 36 6.26 -10.77 10.09
CA SER A 36 6.55 -10.64 8.67
C SER A 36 5.47 -11.27 7.79
N SER A 37 5.44 -10.91 6.51
CA SER A 37 4.58 -11.58 5.52
C SER A 37 4.94 -13.06 5.44
N GLY A 38 3.92 -13.91 5.32
CA GLY A 38 4.12 -15.36 5.30
C GLY A 38 4.42 -15.99 6.65
N SER A 39 4.48 -15.24 7.77
CA SER A 39 4.72 -15.83 9.11
C SER A 39 3.57 -16.71 9.64
N GLY A 40 2.41 -16.72 8.97
CA GLY A 40 1.26 -17.56 9.35
C GLY A 40 0.10 -16.84 10.04
N LYS A 41 0.12 -15.50 10.18
CA LYS A 41 -0.89 -14.70 10.89
C LYS A 41 -2.32 -14.97 10.42
N SER A 42 -2.60 -14.78 9.12
CA SER A 42 -3.93 -15.02 8.55
C SER A 42 -4.34 -16.50 8.64
N MET A 43 -3.38 -17.43 8.58
CA MET A 43 -3.67 -18.85 8.75
C MET A 43 -4.07 -19.18 10.19
N LEU A 44 -3.45 -18.52 11.17
CA LEU A 44 -3.82 -18.64 12.58
C LEU A 44 -5.26 -18.14 12.82
N LEU A 45 -5.64 -16.98 12.23
CA LEU A 45 -7.02 -16.51 12.33
C LEU A 45 -8.02 -17.48 11.68
N ARG A 46 -7.69 -17.99 10.48
CA ARG A 46 -8.53 -18.98 9.80
C ARG A 46 -8.67 -20.26 10.61
N ALA A 47 -7.59 -20.71 11.25
CA ALA A 47 -7.63 -21.87 12.15
C ALA A 47 -8.53 -21.61 13.36
N ALA A 48 -8.51 -20.40 13.93
CA ALA A 48 -9.36 -20.00 15.07
C ALA A 48 -10.87 -20.02 14.78
N ILE A 49 -11.27 -20.01 13.51
CA ILE A 49 -12.68 -20.12 13.09
C ILE A 49 -12.97 -21.37 12.28
N GLY A 50 -11.98 -22.28 12.16
CA GLY A 50 -12.11 -23.53 11.41
C GLY A 50 -12.28 -23.34 9.89
N LEU A 51 -11.76 -22.23 9.32
CA LEU A 51 -11.75 -21.95 7.88
C LEU A 51 -10.37 -22.26 7.28
N VAL A 52 -9.94 -23.48 7.38
CA VAL A 52 -8.67 -23.98 6.83
C VAL A 52 -8.91 -24.84 5.59
N PRO A 53 -7.95 -24.91 4.65
CA PRO A 53 -8.04 -25.79 3.50
C PRO A 53 -8.23 -27.26 3.90
N SER A 54 -8.98 -28.02 3.10
CA SER A 54 -9.29 -29.43 3.38
C SER A 54 -8.06 -30.35 3.44
N ASN A 55 -6.96 -29.98 2.76
CA ASN A 55 -5.68 -30.71 2.78
C ASN A 55 -4.77 -30.30 3.96
N CYS A 56 -5.30 -29.56 4.92
CA CYS A 56 -4.56 -29.08 6.08
C CYS A 56 -4.61 -30.08 7.24
N LYS A 57 -3.47 -30.37 7.85
CA LYS A 57 -3.37 -31.12 9.09
C LYS A 57 -3.20 -30.17 10.25
N ILE A 58 -4.10 -30.26 11.24
CA ILE A 58 -4.08 -29.44 12.45
C ILE A 58 -3.93 -30.33 13.67
N THR A 59 -3.08 -29.93 14.61
CA THR A 59 -2.94 -30.53 15.93
C THR A 59 -2.92 -29.44 17.00
N GLY A 60 -3.14 -29.81 18.26
CA GLY A 60 -3.31 -28.86 19.36
C GLY A 60 -4.77 -28.56 19.64
N SER A 61 -5.04 -27.50 20.38
CA SER A 61 -6.41 -27.08 20.70
C SER A 61 -6.63 -25.61 20.43
N CYS A 62 -7.86 -25.27 20.06
CA CYS A 62 -8.32 -23.90 19.88
C CYS A 62 -9.75 -23.80 20.40
N HIS A 63 -9.97 -22.95 21.42
CA HIS A 63 -11.28 -22.68 21.98
C HIS A 63 -11.70 -21.25 21.69
N VAL A 64 -12.93 -21.06 21.28
CA VAL A 64 -13.60 -19.77 21.13
C VAL A 64 -14.77 -19.75 22.10
N GLY A 65 -14.64 -18.94 23.14
CA GLY A 65 -15.52 -19.08 24.31
C GLY A 65 -15.42 -20.49 24.88
N ASN A 66 -16.57 -21.17 24.95
CA ASN A 66 -16.63 -22.56 25.44
C ASN A 66 -16.55 -23.61 24.31
N ALA A 67 -16.41 -23.20 23.06
CA ALA A 67 -16.46 -24.10 21.92
C ALA A 67 -15.07 -24.48 21.43
N GLN A 68 -14.81 -25.80 21.34
CA GLN A 68 -13.62 -26.35 20.69
C GLN A 68 -13.76 -26.21 19.17
N ILE A 69 -12.75 -25.65 18.51
CA ILE A 69 -12.77 -25.40 17.06
C ILE A 69 -12.06 -26.53 16.30
N VAL A 70 -10.87 -26.95 16.78
CA VAL A 70 -10.10 -28.00 16.11
C VAL A 70 -10.86 -29.32 16.22
N GLY A 71 -11.15 -29.95 15.08
CA GLY A 71 -11.92 -31.19 14.99
C GLY A 71 -13.44 -31.03 15.05
N ALA A 72 -13.97 -29.80 15.21
CA ALA A 72 -15.39 -29.58 15.19
C ALA A 72 -15.98 -29.72 13.77
N ASN A 73 -17.22 -30.18 13.66
CA ASN A 73 -17.93 -30.24 12.40
C ASN A 73 -18.38 -28.86 11.95
N ASP A 74 -18.62 -28.69 10.65
CA ASP A 74 -18.97 -27.39 10.06
C ASP A 74 -20.29 -26.82 10.59
N SER A 75 -21.27 -27.67 10.93
CA SER A 75 -22.55 -27.24 11.53
C SER A 75 -22.38 -26.61 12.91
N ALA A 76 -21.46 -27.12 13.74
CA ALA A 76 -21.11 -26.52 15.02
C ALA A 76 -20.38 -25.19 14.85
N LEU A 77 -19.44 -25.14 13.89
CA LEU A 77 -18.68 -23.94 13.57
C LEU A 77 -19.56 -22.83 12.97
N ALA A 78 -20.56 -23.18 12.16
CA ALA A 78 -21.52 -22.23 11.58
C ALA A 78 -22.33 -21.51 12.66
N ARG A 79 -22.61 -22.14 13.82
CA ARG A 79 -23.31 -21.50 14.94
C ARG A 79 -22.48 -20.44 15.67
N ILE A 80 -21.15 -20.50 15.52
CA ILE A 80 -20.19 -19.59 16.18
C ILE A 80 -19.83 -18.45 15.23
N ARG A 81 -19.56 -18.78 13.97
CA ARG A 81 -19.21 -17.83 12.91
C ARG A 81 -20.37 -16.86 12.69
N GLY A 82 -20.09 -15.57 12.71
CA GLY A 82 -21.07 -14.50 12.52
C GLY A 82 -21.97 -14.21 13.73
N LYS A 83 -22.03 -15.08 14.75
CA LYS A 83 -22.80 -14.85 15.97
C LYS A 83 -21.92 -14.55 17.19
N TYR A 84 -20.97 -15.43 17.50
CA TYR A 84 -20.02 -15.25 18.59
C TYR A 84 -18.75 -14.58 18.12
N VAL A 85 -18.29 -14.89 16.88
CA VAL A 85 -17.10 -14.33 16.26
C VAL A 85 -17.48 -13.52 15.03
N GLY A 86 -17.12 -12.24 15.04
CA GLY A 86 -17.10 -11.38 13.86
C GLY A 86 -15.71 -11.41 13.21
N VAL A 87 -15.66 -11.46 11.89
CA VAL A 87 -14.39 -11.45 11.15
C VAL A 87 -14.34 -10.27 10.21
N VAL A 88 -13.31 -9.44 10.38
CA VAL A 88 -12.97 -8.36 9.44
C VAL A 88 -11.79 -8.83 8.58
N PHE A 89 -12.03 -9.02 7.29
CA PHE A 89 -11.03 -9.55 6.36
C PHE A 89 -10.13 -8.44 5.80
N GLN A 90 -8.92 -8.81 5.39
CA GLN A 90 -7.88 -7.94 4.85
C GLN A 90 -8.34 -7.17 3.59
N GLN A 91 -9.09 -7.82 2.71
CA GLN A 91 -9.57 -7.25 1.44
C GLN A 91 -11.09 -7.28 1.41
N ALA A 92 -11.71 -6.15 1.78
CA ALA A 92 -13.18 -6.05 1.81
C ALA A 92 -13.82 -6.26 0.43
N ASP A 93 -13.15 -5.85 -0.66
CA ASP A 93 -13.58 -6.06 -2.04
C ASP A 93 -13.74 -7.53 -2.42
N ARG A 94 -12.93 -8.42 -1.82
CA ARG A 94 -13.01 -9.87 -2.02
C ARG A 94 -13.92 -10.57 -1.01
N ALA A 95 -14.12 -9.97 0.15
CA ALA A 95 -14.95 -10.54 1.21
C ALA A 95 -16.44 -10.25 1.01
N LEU A 96 -16.76 -9.10 0.42
CA LEU A 96 -18.13 -8.69 0.15
C LEU A 96 -18.64 -9.27 -1.17
N ASN A 97 -19.93 -9.65 -1.21
CA ASN A 97 -20.55 -10.13 -2.44
C ASN A 97 -20.87 -8.97 -3.39
N PRO A 98 -20.29 -8.92 -4.61
CA PRO A 98 -20.46 -7.78 -5.52
C PRO A 98 -21.88 -7.62 -6.08
N ILE A 99 -22.73 -8.63 -5.97
CA ILE A 99 -24.10 -8.61 -6.48
C ILE A 99 -25.06 -8.00 -5.45
N MET A 100 -24.77 -8.18 -4.17
CA MET A 100 -25.63 -7.72 -3.07
C MET A 100 -25.47 -6.21 -2.83
N SER A 101 -26.56 -5.57 -2.43
CA SER A 101 -26.52 -4.18 -1.93
C SER A 101 -25.87 -4.11 -0.55
N VAL A 102 -25.44 -2.91 -0.15
CA VAL A 102 -24.88 -2.67 1.19
C VAL A 102 -25.83 -3.11 2.30
N SER A 103 -27.13 -2.77 2.16
CA SER A 103 -28.15 -3.18 3.13
C SER A 103 -28.27 -4.69 3.25
N GLU A 104 -28.30 -5.41 2.12
CA GLU A 104 -28.37 -6.88 2.12
C GLU A 104 -27.13 -7.52 2.73
N GLN A 105 -25.94 -6.99 2.43
CA GLN A 105 -24.67 -7.48 3.01
C GLN A 105 -24.68 -7.41 4.53
N ILE A 106 -25.02 -6.23 5.08
CA ILE A 106 -25.01 -5.99 6.52
C ILE A 106 -26.13 -6.77 7.22
N ALA A 107 -27.29 -6.92 6.57
CA ALA A 107 -28.43 -7.66 7.10
C ALA A 107 -28.20 -9.19 7.15
N LEU A 108 -27.34 -9.73 6.29
CA LEU A 108 -27.17 -11.16 6.10
C LEU A 108 -26.86 -11.94 7.39
N PRO A 109 -25.91 -11.52 8.25
CA PRO A 109 -25.64 -12.22 9.51
C PRO A 109 -26.83 -12.24 10.46
N LEU A 110 -27.64 -11.17 10.50
CA LEU A 110 -28.87 -11.15 11.32
C LEU A 110 -29.88 -12.17 10.82
N ARG A 111 -30.13 -12.23 9.52
CA ARG A 111 -31.05 -13.19 8.91
C ARG A 111 -30.65 -14.66 9.12
N LEU A 112 -29.32 -14.92 9.14
CA LEU A 112 -28.80 -16.28 9.33
C LEU A 112 -28.85 -16.75 10.78
N HIS A 113 -28.71 -15.86 11.75
CA HIS A 113 -28.49 -16.23 13.15
C HIS A 113 -29.66 -15.87 14.09
N TYR A 114 -30.55 -14.99 13.67
CA TYR A 114 -31.65 -14.47 14.51
C TYR A 114 -32.99 -14.54 13.78
N ASN A 115 -34.02 -14.80 14.54
CA ASN A 115 -35.41 -14.74 14.04
C ASN A 115 -35.98 -13.35 14.36
N LEU A 116 -35.66 -12.36 13.51
CA LEU A 116 -36.09 -10.96 13.62
C LEU A 116 -37.00 -10.62 12.46
N ASP A 117 -37.91 -9.67 12.67
CA ASP A 117 -38.70 -9.15 11.55
C ASP A 117 -37.83 -8.24 10.65
N GLU A 118 -38.27 -8.02 9.41
CA GLU A 118 -37.45 -7.27 8.43
C GLU A 118 -37.30 -5.79 8.82
N ASN A 119 -38.28 -5.20 9.51
CA ASN A 119 -38.21 -3.80 9.96
C ASN A 119 -37.15 -3.64 11.03
N ASP A 120 -37.08 -4.57 11.99
CA ASP A 120 -36.03 -4.59 13.02
C ASP A 120 -34.63 -4.77 12.39
N ILE A 121 -34.53 -5.66 11.41
CA ILE A 121 -33.24 -5.84 10.66
C ILE A 121 -32.84 -4.55 9.99
N GLN A 122 -33.75 -3.91 9.23
CA GLN A 122 -33.42 -2.66 8.53
C GLN A 122 -33.10 -1.51 9.47
N ASN A 123 -33.74 -1.42 10.62
CA ASN A 123 -33.42 -0.42 11.64
C ASN A 123 -32.02 -0.65 12.21
N ARG A 124 -31.65 -1.90 12.54
CA ARG A 124 -30.30 -2.25 13.01
C ARG A 124 -29.23 -1.93 11.94
N VAL A 125 -29.52 -2.22 10.67
CA VAL A 125 -28.61 -1.90 9.55
C VAL A 125 -28.36 -0.39 9.46
N LYS A 126 -29.42 0.45 9.55
CA LYS A 126 -29.27 1.91 9.54
C LYS A 126 -28.42 2.42 10.69
N VAL A 127 -28.71 1.97 11.91
CA VAL A 127 -27.95 2.33 13.12
C VAL A 127 -26.48 1.89 12.99
N MET A 128 -26.22 0.70 12.47
CA MET A 128 -24.85 0.22 12.28
C MET A 128 -24.10 1.05 11.21
N LEU A 129 -24.76 1.43 10.12
CA LEU A 129 -24.17 2.30 9.11
C LEU A 129 -23.76 3.66 9.68
N GLU A 130 -24.63 4.26 10.50
CA GLU A 130 -24.31 5.51 11.19
C GLU A 130 -23.10 5.35 12.12
N LYS A 131 -23.05 4.24 12.88
CA LYS A 131 -21.93 3.94 13.79
C LYS A 131 -20.58 3.78 13.05
N VAL A 132 -20.59 3.25 11.81
CA VAL A 132 -19.37 3.17 11.00
C VAL A 132 -19.13 4.44 10.17
N GLY A 133 -19.89 5.52 10.41
CA GLY A 133 -19.73 6.82 9.74
C GLY A 133 -20.14 6.81 8.27
N LEU A 134 -21.16 6.01 7.90
CA LEU A 134 -21.68 5.94 6.55
C LEU A 134 -23.15 6.41 6.53
N GLY A 135 -23.48 7.24 5.54
CA GLY A 135 -24.83 7.76 5.38
C GLY A 135 -25.80 6.75 4.74
N ALA A 136 -27.10 6.96 4.93
CA ALA A 136 -28.16 6.10 4.37
C ALA A 136 -28.18 6.08 2.82
N ASN A 137 -27.55 7.05 2.17
CA ASN A 137 -27.47 7.15 0.71
C ASN A 137 -26.72 6.01 0.03
N ILE A 138 -25.98 5.18 0.80
CA ILE A 138 -25.26 4.03 0.27
C ILE A 138 -25.99 2.70 0.43
N LEU A 139 -27.11 2.64 1.16
CA LEU A 139 -27.85 1.41 1.45
C LEU A 139 -28.12 0.56 0.22
N ASN A 140 -28.52 1.20 -0.88
CA ASN A 140 -28.87 0.53 -2.13
C ASN A 140 -27.69 0.40 -3.11
N LYS A 141 -26.51 0.92 -2.76
CA LYS A 141 -25.32 0.79 -3.60
C LYS A 141 -24.75 -0.63 -3.51
N ARG A 142 -24.06 -1.02 -4.57
CA ARG A 142 -23.27 -2.25 -4.62
C ARG A 142 -21.82 -1.97 -4.32
N THR A 143 -21.03 -2.99 -4.04
CA THR A 143 -19.62 -2.83 -3.62
C THR A 143 -18.77 -2.07 -4.62
N PHE A 144 -18.97 -2.27 -5.93
CA PHE A 144 -18.23 -1.59 -6.99
C PHE A 144 -18.54 -0.08 -7.12
N GLU A 145 -19.58 0.41 -6.45
CA GLU A 145 -19.95 1.84 -6.39
C GLU A 145 -19.38 2.56 -5.16
N LEU A 146 -18.60 1.82 -4.33
CA LEU A 146 -18.03 2.32 -3.08
C LEU A 146 -16.53 2.59 -3.23
N SER A 147 -16.02 3.56 -2.49
CA SER A 147 -14.59 3.72 -2.29
C SER A 147 -14.01 2.58 -1.42
N GLY A 148 -12.69 2.36 -1.48
CA GLY A 148 -12.02 1.34 -0.65
C GLY A 148 -12.31 1.50 0.84
N GLY A 149 -12.27 2.74 1.36
CA GLY A 149 -12.61 3.02 2.76
C GLY A 149 -14.09 2.76 3.08
N GLN A 150 -15.01 3.07 2.16
CA GLN A 150 -16.44 2.74 2.33
C GLN A 150 -16.66 1.24 2.33
N MET A 151 -16.03 0.48 1.41
CA MET A 151 -16.10 -0.99 1.40
C MET A 151 -15.60 -1.59 2.71
N GLN A 152 -14.48 -1.08 3.23
CA GLN A 152 -13.93 -1.56 4.50
C GLN A 152 -14.87 -1.29 5.67
N ARG A 153 -15.48 -0.10 5.74
CA ARG A 153 -16.48 0.24 6.76
C ARG A 153 -17.73 -0.64 6.65
N VAL A 154 -18.18 -0.99 5.44
CA VAL A 154 -19.29 -1.96 5.22
C VAL A 154 -18.88 -3.36 5.69
N GLY A 155 -17.65 -3.81 5.43
CA GLY A 155 -17.11 -5.08 5.94
C GLY A 155 -17.09 -5.13 7.47
N ILE A 156 -16.66 -4.05 8.12
CA ILE A 156 -16.68 -3.90 9.57
C ILE A 156 -18.13 -3.92 10.09
N ALA A 157 -19.04 -3.17 9.47
CA ALA A 157 -20.45 -3.17 9.83
C ALA A 157 -21.07 -4.57 9.76
N THR A 158 -20.76 -5.33 8.69
CA THR A 158 -21.22 -6.72 8.51
C THR A 158 -20.68 -7.65 9.60
N ALA A 159 -19.41 -7.47 9.99
CA ALA A 159 -18.80 -8.28 11.05
C ALA A 159 -19.35 -7.97 12.45
N LEU A 160 -19.82 -6.73 12.69
CA LEU A 160 -20.22 -6.24 14.01
C LEU A 160 -21.74 -6.20 14.24
N ILE A 161 -22.55 -6.35 13.19
CA ILE A 161 -24.02 -6.18 13.28
C ILE A 161 -24.70 -7.11 14.27
N THR A 162 -24.12 -8.28 14.52
CA THR A 162 -24.61 -9.28 15.48
C THR A 162 -24.14 -9.04 16.91
N CYS A 163 -23.36 -7.99 17.16
CA CYS A 163 -22.69 -7.71 18.44
C CYS A 163 -21.88 -8.92 18.95
N PRO A 164 -20.90 -9.42 18.18
CA PRO A 164 -20.13 -10.60 18.54
C PRO A 164 -19.27 -10.35 19.80
N LYS A 165 -18.94 -11.41 20.57
CA LYS A 165 -18.08 -11.32 21.74
C LYS A 165 -16.58 -11.33 21.40
N LEU A 166 -16.21 -11.87 20.24
CA LEU A 166 -14.84 -11.89 19.75
C LEU A 166 -14.79 -11.33 18.33
N ILE A 167 -13.85 -10.46 18.09
CA ILE A 167 -13.59 -9.91 16.76
C ILE A 167 -12.20 -10.34 16.33
N LEU A 168 -12.10 -10.95 15.15
CA LEU A 168 -10.85 -11.28 14.49
C LEU A 168 -10.66 -10.32 13.31
N ALA A 169 -9.70 -9.41 13.41
CA ALA A 169 -9.42 -8.41 12.39
C ALA A 169 -8.10 -8.75 11.69
N ASP A 170 -8.17 -9.19 10.43
CA ASP A 170 -7.02 -9.53 9.60
C ASP A 170 -6.63 -8.34 8.74
N GLU A 171 -5.63 -7.59 9.14
CA GLU A 171 -5.13 -6.39 8.44
C GLU A 171 -6.24 -5.46 7.93
N PRO A 172 -7.17 -5.00 8.78
CA PRO A 172 -8.41 -4.32 8.34
C PRO A 172 -8.19 -2.95 7.70
N THR A 173 -6.95 -2.47 7.63
CA THR A 173 -6.60 -1.15 7.11
C THR A 173 -5.62 -1.20 5.94
N THR A 174 -5.26 -2.40 5.47
CA THR A 174 -4.40 -2.57 4.29
C THR A 174 -5.07 -1.93 3.07
N ALA A 175 -4.29 -1.22 2.26
CA ALA A 175 -4.72 -0.45 1.08
C ALA A 175 -5.55 0.83 1.37
N LEU A 176 -5.58 1.30 2.62
CA LEU A 176 -6.14 2.62 2.98
C LEU A 176 -5.00 3.65 3.12
N ASP A 177 -5.29 4.90 2.82
CA ASP A 177 -4.38 5.99 3.12
C ASP A 177 -4.31 6.25 4.65
N SER A 178 -3.24 6.88 5.11
CA SER A 178 -2.92 7.04 6.53
C SER A 178 -4.02 7.71 7.36
N VAL A 179 -4.74 8.69 6.79
CA VAL A 179 -5.85 9.38 7.48
C VAL A 179 -7.04 8.44 7.61
N THR A 180 -7.47 7.84 6.51
CA THR A 180 -8.58 6.87 6.50
C THR A 180 -8.25 5.65 7.39
N GLN A 181 -6.99 5.21 7.40
CA GLN A 181 -6.51 4.11 8.25
C GLN A 181 -6.69 4.44 9.74
N LYS A 182 -6.25 5.63 10.16
CA LYS A 182 -6.42 6.13 11.54
C LYS A 182 -7.89 6.17 11.95
N ASP A 183 -8.73 6.72 11.08
CA ASP A 183 -10.17 6.85 11.34
C ASP A 183 -10.86 5.48 11.48
N VAL A 184 -10.53 4.54 10.58
CA VAL A 184 -11.09 3.18 10.61
C VAL A 184 -10.64 2.43 11.86
N VAL A 185 -9.38 2.56 12.29
CA VAL A 185 -8.90 1.93 13.52
C VAL A 185 -9.59 2.52 14.75
N ASN A 186 -9.66 3.84 14.85
CA ASN A 186 -10.31 4.51 15.98
C ASN A 186 -11.80 4.15 16.06
N MET A 187 -12.50 4.13 14.93
CA MET A 187 -13.90 3.71 14.84
C MET A 187 -14.06 2.24 15.29
N LEU A 188 -13.23 1.32 14.76
CA LEU A 188 -13.30 -0.10 15.09
C LEU A 188 -13.05 -0.33 16.59
N THR A 189 -12.00 0.30 17.14
CA THR A 189 -11.68 0.17 18.58
C THR A 189 -12.79 0.73 19.47
N SER A 190 -13.36 1.88 19.13
CA SER A 190 -14.51 2.44 19.86
C SER A 190 -15.71 1.50 19.85
N LEU A 191 -16.06 0.94 18.68
CA LEU A 191 -17.18 0.00 18.57
C LEU A 191 -16.94 -1.29 19.34
N VAL A 192 -15.70 -1.79 19.37
CA VAL A 192 -15.29 -2.97 20.15
C VAL A 192 -15.44 -2.70 21.65
N ASP A 193 -14.97 -1.55 22.12
CA ASP A 193 -15.05 -1.13 23.51
C ASP A 193 -16.51 -0.91 23.94
N ASP A 194 -17.33 -0.24 23.12
CA ASP A 194 -18.77 -0.01 23.38
C ASP A 194 -19.57 -1.32 23.50
N MET A 195 -19.16 -2.35 22.76
CA MET A 195 -19.80 -3.67 22.82
C MET A 195 -19.25 -4.55 23.95
N GLY A 196 -18.19 -4.14 24.64
CA GLY A 196 -17.46 -4.97 25.59
C GLY A 196 -16.89 -6.24 24.96
N ALA A 197 -16.62 -6.20 23.64
CA ALA A 197 -16.11 -7.32 22.87
C ALA A 197 -14.58 -7.44 23.02
N SER A 198 -14.06 -8.64 22.79
CA SER A 198 -12.63 -8.89 22.73
C SER A 198 -12.16 -8.81 21.28
N MET A 199 -10.91 -8.47 21.05
CA MET A 199 -10.37 -8.36 19.69
C MET A 199 -8.98 -8.98 19.56
N LEU A 200 -8.77 -9.80 18.51
CA LEU A 200 -7.45 -10.14 17.99
C LEU A 200 -7.21 -9.36 16.70
N PHE A 201 -6.30 -8.41 16.75
CA PHE A 201 -5.99 -7.48 15.67
C PHE A 201 -4.66 -7.84 15.01
N VAL A 202 -4.70 -8.28 13.77
CA VAL A 202 -3.51 -8.60 12.98
C VAL A 202 -3.09 -7.40 12.15
N THR A 203 -1.82 -7.05 12.22
CA THR A 203 -1.22 -6.01 11.39
C THR A 203 0.29 -6.24 11.24
N HIS A 204 0.89 -5.65 10.24
CA HIS A 204 2.34 -5.50 10.10
C HIS A 204 2.80 -4.07 10.44
N ASP A 205 1.86 -3.14 10.72
CA ASP A 205 2.12 -1.74 11.01
C ASP A 205 2.03 -1.46 12.52
N PHE A 206 3.16 -1.06 13.12
CA PHE A 206 3.25 -0.77 14.54
C PHE A 206 2.52 0.53 14.95
N SER A 207 2.37 1.49 14.03
CA SER A 207 1.61 2.71 14.28
C SER A 207 0.13 2.42 14.47
N VAL A 208 -0.39 1.50 13.66
CA VAL A 208 -1.75 0.98 13.78
C VAL A 208 -1.91 0.13 15.03
N LEU A 209 -0.93 -0.75 15.30
CA LEU A 209 -0.94 -1.63 16.46
C LEU A 209 -1.05 -0.88 17.78
N SER A 210 -0.28 0.20 17.94
CA SER A 210 -0.25 1.01 19.18
C SER A 210 -1.60 1.63 19.53
N ARG A 211 -2.44 1.87 18.51
CA ARG A 211 -3.81 2.39 18.67
C ARG A 211 -4.84 1.29 18.87
N ALA A 212 -4.63 0.12 18.22
CA ALA A 212 -5.61 -0.97 18.20
C ALA A 212 -5.54 -1.89 19.41
N ALA A 213 -4.37 -2.10 20.02
CA ALA A 213 -4.14 -3.12 21.02
C ALA A 213 -3.27 -2.63 22.18
N THR A 214 -3.47 -3.23 23.36
CA THR A 214 -2.68 -2.94 24.56
C THR A 214 -1.50 -3.89 24.74
N ARG A 215 -1.67 -5.14 24.29
CA ARG A 215 -0.69 -6.22 24.31
C ARG A 215 -0.60 -6.85 22.92
N CYS A 216 0.56 -7.38 22.58
CA CYS A 216 0.71 -8.09 21.32
C CYS A 216 1.57 -9.35 21.43
N TYR A 217 1.39 -10.23 20.46
CA TYR A 217 2.23 -11.37 20.17
C TYR A 217 3.01 -11.12 18.88
N VAL A 218 4.24 -11.62 18.83
CA VAL A 218 5.07 -11.59 17.62
C VAL A 218 5.17 -12.99 17.05
N LEU A 219 4.72 -13.15 15.81
CA LEU A 219 4.77 -14.40 15.06
C LEU A 219 5.90 -14.33 14.03
N ASP A 220 6.84 -15.25 14.11
CA ASP A 220 7.93 -15.38 13.16
C ASP A 220 8.06 -16.85 12.71
N SER A 221 8.07 -17.07 11.39
CA SER A 221 8.23 -18.39 10.77
C SER A 221 7.33 -19.47 11.40
N GLY A 222 6.07 -19.11 11.65
CA GLY A 222 5.04 -20.00 12.22
C GLY A 222 5.15 -20.24 13.72
N ARG A 223 5.98 -19.52 14.46
CA ARG A 223 6.15 -19.64 15.91
C ARG A 223 5.92 -18.31 16.61
N LEU A 224 5.31 -18.33 17.78
CA LEU A 224 5.30 -17.16 18.66
C LEU A 224 6.68 -17.03 19.30
N VAL A 225 7.32 -15.90 19.03
CA VAL A 225 8.69 -15.63 19.49
C VAL A 225 8.73 -14.62 20.63
N ASP A 226 7.71 -13.78 20.74
CA ASP A 226 7.65 -12.72 21.76
C ASP A 226 6.21 -12.38 22.13
N SER A 227 6.02 -11.84 23.35
CA SER A 227 4.73 -11.33 23.82
C SER A 227 4.96 -10.27 24.91
N ALA A 228 4.47 -9.05 24.68
CA ALA A 228 4.62 -7.94 25.63
C ALA A 228 3.50 -6.91 25.46
N ARG A 229 3.47 -5.90 26.34
CA ARG A 229 2.71 -4.67 26.09
C ARG A 229 3.29 -3.96 24.86
N VAL A 230 2.42 -3.36 24.05
CA VAL A 230 2.86 -2.73 22.78
C VAL A 230 3.93 -1.66 23.01
N GLY A 231 3.78 -0.80 24.02
CA GLY A 231 4.79 0.21 24.36
C GLY A 231 6.15 -0.40 24.76
N GLU A 232 6.16 -1.44 25.61
CA GLU A 232 7.39 -2.13 26.02
C GLU A 232 8.09 -2.78 24.82
N LEU A 233 7.33 -3.39 23.91
CA LEU A 233 7.88 -4.03 22.73
C LEU A 233 8.47 -3.00 21.75
N LEU A 234 7.85 -1.83 21.63
CA LEU A 234 8.39 -0.74 20.82
C LEU A 234 9.64 -0.11 21.45
N GLU A 235 9.66 0.10 22.77
CA GLU A 235 10.78 0.79 23.44
C GLU A 235 12.00 -0.12 23.62
N ASN A 236 11.81 -1.37 24.06
CA ASN A 236 12.89 -2.29 24.42
C ASN A 236 12.63 -3.74 23.97
N PRO A 237 12.65 -4.01 22.65
CA PRO A 237 12.46 -5.35 22.11
C PRO A 237 13.59 -6.29 22.56
N LYS A 238 13.23 -7.43 23.19
CA LYS A 238 14.20 -8.39 23.75
C LYS A 238 14.65 -9.43 22.72
N VAL A 239 13.74 -9.86 21.87
CA VAL A 239 13.98 -10.93 20.89
C VAL A 239 14.56 -10.33 19.58
N ARG A 240 15.50 -11.03 18.97
CA ARG A 240 16.21 -10.56 17.75
C ARG A 240 15.26 -10.25 16.59
N SER A 241 14.31 -11.14 16.30
CA SER A 241 13.32 -10.94 15.22
C SER A 241 12.38 -9.76 15.54
N THR A 242 11.93 -9.62 16.78
CA THR A 242 11.15 -8.46 17.25
C THR A 242 11.95 -7.17 17.07
N LYS A 243 13.23 -7.18 17.46
CA LYS A 243 14.13 -6.03 17.31
C LYS A 243 14.28 -5.62 15.84
N GLN A 244 14.44 -6.58 14.95
CA GLN A 244 14.51 -6.30 13.50
C GLN A 244 13.23 -5.68 12.95
N LEU A 245 12.06 -6.20 13.34
CA LEU A 245 10.75 -5.65 12.95
C LEU A 245 10.56 -4.22 13.48
N VAL A 246 10.88 -3.98 14.75
CA VAL A 246 10.75 -2.64 15.36
C VAL A 246 11.73 -1.64 14.74
N LEU A 247 12.98 -2.04 14.49
CA LEU A 247 13.96 -1.17 13.82
C LEU A 247 13.51 -0.82 12.40
N ALA A 248 13.02 -1.79 11.63
CA ALA A 248 12.51 -1.55 10.30
C ALA A 248 11.27 -0.63 10.32
N ALA A 249 10.37 -0.81 11.28
CA ALA A 249 9.22 0.06 11.47
C ALA A 249 9.63 1.50 11.84
N ARG A 250 10.57 1.66 12.78
CA ARG A 250 11.10 2.98 13.16
C ARG A 250 11.81 3.68 12.01
N ALA A 251 12.60 2.96 11.21
CA ALA A 251 13.28 3.52 10.04
C ALA A 251 12.30 4.07 8.99
N LEU A 252 11.07 3.56 8.97
CA LEU A 252 10.01 3.97 8.04
C LEU A 252 8.94 4.87 8.68
N SER A 253 9.01 5.15 9.98
CA SER A 253 8.06 6.02 10.67
C SER A 253 8.57 7.47 10.75
N LEU A 254 7.64 8.43 10.80
CA LEU A 254 7.96 9.79 11.19
C LEU A 254 8.15 9.84 12.70
N SER A 255 9.36 10.15 13.16
CA SER A 255 9.64 10.38 14.58
C SER A 255 9.60 11.86 14.90
N LYS A 256 8.89 12.25 15.96
CA LYS A 256 8.89 13.65 16.45
C LYS A 256 10.30 14.14 16.81
N ASN A 257 11.17 13.22 17.24
CA ASN A 257 12.57 13.55 17.61
C ASN A 257 13.45 13.76 16.38
N ASP A 258 13.22 13.03 15.28
CA ASP A 258 13.98 13.21 14.03
C ASP A 258 13.59 14.51 13.33
N LEU A 259 12.34 14.94 13.44
CA LEU A 259 11.87 16.23 12.96
C LEU A 259 12.56 17.40 13.65
N SER A 260 12.97 17.26 14.92
CA SER A 260 13.71 18.28 15.69
C SER A 260 15.22 18.24 15.45
N LEU A 261 15.78 17.10 15.03
CA LEU A 261 17.23 16.92 14.77
C LEU A 261 17.63 17.31 13.34
N SER A 262 16.74 17.14 12.37
CA SER A 262 17.01 17.58 10.98
C SER A 262 17.18 19.09 10.87
N SER A 263 16.50 19.86 11.73
CA SER A 263 16.71 21.33 11.81
C SER A 263 18.07 21.74 12.38
N LYS A 264 18.79 20.84 13.07
CA LYS A 264 20.14 21.10 13.62
C LYS A 264 21.26 20.56 12.73
N ASN A 265 21.02 19.53 11.92
CA ASN A 265 22.04 18.93 11.06
C ASN A 265 22.21 19.65 9.71
N ASP A 266 21.20 20.36 9.22
CA ASP A 266 21.34 21.21 8.03
C ASP A 266 22.31 22.40 8.24
N LEU A 267 22.59 22.76 9.51
CA LEU A 267 23.59 23.77 9.86
C LEU A 267 25.02 23.22 9.97
N SER A 268 25.20 21.88 10.04
CA SER A 268 26.55 21.27 10.21
C SER A 268 27.11 20.61 8.93
N LEU A 269 26.27 20.35 7.93
CA LEU A 269 26.71 19.81 6.63
C LEU A 269 27.03 20.89 5.59
N SER A 270 26.66 22.15 5.85
CA SER A 270 27.05 23.28 5.00
C SER A 270 28.49 23.79 5.21
N SER A 271 29.27 23.25 6.17
CA SER A 271 30.60 23.77 6.53
C SER A 271 31.79 22.89 6.14
N LYS A 272 31.62 21.83 5.32
CA LYS A 272 32.75 20.95 4.93
C LYS A 272 32.92 20.65 3.44
N ASN A 273 32.19 21.29 2.55
CA ASN A 273 32.48 21.19 1.10
C ASN A 273 32.56 22.57 0.41
N ASP A 274 33.30 23.50 1.02
CA ASP A 274 33.84 24.64 0.30
C ASP A 274 35.14 24.20 -0.40
N LEU A 275 35.01 23.60 -1.57
CA LEU A 275 36.04 23.62 -2.59
C LEU A 275 35.48 24.32 -3.82
N SER A 276 35.77 25.62 -3.82
CA SER A 276 35.84 26.53 -4.95
C SER A 276 35.70 25.91 -6.34
N HIS A 277 34.55 26.16 -6.98
CA HIS A 277 34.53 26.61 -8.38
C HIS A 277 33.50 27.72 -8.54
N SER A 278 34.02 28.95 -8.45
CA SER A 278 33.39 30.15 -8.97
C SER A 278 33.12 29.97 -10.48
N ASN A 279 31.88 29.73 -10.85
CA ASN A 279 31.36 30.14 -12.14
C ASN A 279 29.96 30.72 -11.93
N LYS A 280 29.92 32.01 -11.63
CA LYS A 280 28.78 32.86 -11.90
C LYS A 280 28.62 32.96 -13.41
N ASN A 281 27.44 32.74 -13.86
CA ASN A 281 26.79 33.07 -15.12
C ASN A 281 26.38 31.85 -15.97
N ASN A 282 25.15 31.56 -15.83
CA ASN A 282 24.12 31.17 -16.80
C ASN A 282 23.16 30.17 -16.15
N SER A 283 22.20 30.67 -15.38
CA SER A 283 20.95 29.94 -15.14
C SER A 283 20.19 29.93 -16.47
N SER A 284 20.50 28.92 -17.31
CA SER A 284 19.72 28.63 -18.49
C SER A 284 18.33 28.16 -18.06
N LYS A 285 17.33 28.73 -18.69
CA LYS A 285 15.90 28.53 -18.50
C LYS A 285 15.36 27.11 -18.72
N ASP A 286 16.20 26.05 -18.80
CA ASP A 286 15.84 24.74 -19.38
C ASP A 286 16.09 23.49 -18.50
N ASP A 287 16.22 23.64 -17.18
CA ASP A 287 16.39 22.45 -16.30
C ASP A 287 15.06 21.71 -15.98
N CYS A 288 13.94 22.11 -16.59
CA CYS A 288 12.64 21.51 -16.34
C CYS A 288 12.36 20.39 -17.35
N ILE A 289 12.19 19.14 -16.87
CA ILE A 289 11.83 17.98 -17.69
C ILE A 289 10.35 17.99 -18.02
N PHE A 290 9.49 18.09 -16.98
CA PHE A 290 8.05 18.22 -17.14
C PHE A 290 7.57 19.58 -16.64
N LYS A 291 6.68 20.21 -17.41
CA LYS A 291 5.95 21.40 -17.03
C LYS A 291 4.50 21.25 -17.43
N ALA A 292 3.64 21.18 -16.44
CA ALA A 292 2.21 21.12 -16.66
C ALA A 292 1.56 22.40 -16.10
N LYS A 293 0.64 22.98 -16.86
CA LYS A 293 -0.07 24.22 -16.50
C LYS A 293 -1.55 24.05 -16.62
N ASN A 294 -2.26 24.40 -15.54
CA ASN A 294 -3.73 24.46 -15.46
C ASN A 294 -4.36 23.13 -15.93
N ILE A 295 -3.90 22.01 -15.41
CA ILE A 295 -4.37 20.68 -15.84
C ILE A 295 -5.72 20.38 -15.20
N HIS A 296 -6.74 20.19 -16.04
CA HIS A 296 -8.05 19.67 -15.66
C HIS A 296 -8.25 18.29 -16.27
N VAL A 297 -8.84 17.38 -15.50
CA VAL A 297 -9.21 16.04 -15.98
C VAL A 297 -10.59 15.69 -15.45
N VAL A 298 -11.49 15.36 -16.38
CA VAL A 298 -12.84 14.88 -16.09
C VAL A 298 -12.95 13.42 -16.45
N LEU A 299 -13.30 12.59 -15.46
CA LEU A 299 -13.48 11.15 -15.60
C LEU A 299 -14.98 10.81 -15.62
N GLY A 300 -15.33 9.69 -16.26
CA GLY A 300 -16.70 9.16 -16.28
C GLY A 300 -17.52 9.56 -17.51
N SER A 301 -18.73 9.03 -17.61
CA SER A 301 -19.68 9.29 -18.67
C SER A 301 -20.61 10.47 -18.31
N SER A 302 -21.48 10.89 -19.24
CA SER A 302 -22.38 12.04 -19.07
C SER A 302 -23.23 12.01 -17.78
N LYS A 303 -23.47 10.83 -17.20
CA LYS A 303 -24.27 10.67 -15.96
C LYS A 303 -23.45 10.60 -14.67
N THR A 304 -22.12 10.38 -14.76
CA THR A 304 -21.22 10.18 -13.60
C THR A 304 -19.92 10.95 -13.77
N ARG A 305 -20.03 12.21 -14.18
CA ARG A 305 -18.86 13.09 -14.36
C ARG A 305 -18.23 13.44 -13.04
N VAL A 306 -16.93 13.13 -12.87
CA VAL A 306 -16.13 13.54 -11.72
C VAL A 306 -14.91 14.30 -12.23
N GLU A 307 -14.73 15.52 -11.76
CA GLU A 307 -13.54 16.31 -12.03
C GLU A 307 -12.42 15.86 -11.10
N ALA A 308 -11.49 15.07 -11.63
CA ALA A 308 -10.40 14.43 -10.88
C ALA A 308 -9.21 15.38 -10.68
N LEU A 309 -8.99 16.32 -11.60
CA LEU A 309 -8.00 17.42 -11.48
C LEU A 309 -8.65 18.74 -11.83
N LYS A 310 -8.34 19.78 -11.04
CA LYS A 310 -9.00 21.09 -11.06
C LYS A 310 -7.96 22.23 -11.14
N GLY A 311 -7.30 22.36 -12.31
CA GLY A 311 -6.33 23.44 -12.53
C GLY A 311 -4.97 23.18 -11.86
N VAL A 312 -4.45 21.96 -11.99
CA VAL A 312 -3.18 21.58 -11.37
C VAL A 312 -1.99 22.09 -12.16
N ASP A 313 -1.09 22.82 -11.48
CA ASP A 313 0.25 23.15 -11.96
C ASP A 313 1.26 22.17 -11.40
N PHE A 314 2.18 21.68 -12.25
CA PHE A 314 3.20 20.72 -11.87
C PHE A 314 4.51 20.97 -12.63
N ASN A 315 5.64 20.92 -11.93
CA ASN A 315 6.96 21.05 -12.52
C ASN A 315 7.87 19.96 -11.97
N LEU A 316 8.72 19.39 -12.82
CA LEU A 316 9.74 18.41 -12.45
C LEU A 316 11.06 18.77 -13.12
N ARG A 317 12.14 18.87 -12.36
CA ARG A 317 13.48 19.22 -12.83
C ARG A 317 14.35 17.99 -13.09
N VAL A 318 15.42 18.17 -13.85
CA VAL A 318 16.45 17.13 -14.08
C VAL A 318 17.07 16.73 -12.73
N GLY A 319 17.15 15.41 -12.48
CA GLY A 319 17.72 14.87 -11.25
C GLY A 319 16.89 15.10 -9.99
N GLU A 320 15.73 15.76 -10.09
CA GLU A 320 14.85 15.98 -8.95
C GLU A 320 14.18 14.70 -8.52
N SER A 321 14.07 14.51 -7.19
CA SER A 321 13.29 13.46 -6.58
C SER A 321 12.08 14.10 -5.89
N LEU A 322 10.90 13.97 -6.50
CA LEU A 322 9.66 14.61 -6.08
C LEU A 322 8.67 13.57 -5.54
N ALA A 323 8.08 13.85 -4.38
CA ALA A 323 6.97 13.08 -3.83
C ALA A 323 5.63 13.74 -4.17
N LEU A 324 4.66 12.94 -4.60
CA LEU A 324 3.28 13.33 -4.77
C LEU A 324 2.43 12.65 -3.70
N ILE A 325 1.92 13.41 -2.73
CA ILE A 325 1.20 12.88 -1.57
C ILE A 325 -0.25 13.36 -1.53
N GLY A 326 -1.07 12.64 -0.78
CA GLY A 326 -2.49 12.95 -0.57
C GLY A 326 -3.30 11.68 -0.29
N GLY A 327 -4.53 11.83 0.15
CA GLY A 327 -5.45 10.72 0.43
C GLY A 327 -5.87 9.96 -0.83
N SER A 328 -6.56 8.86 -0.64
CA SER A 328 -7.17 8.09 -1.73
C SER A 328 -8.17 8.95 -2.49
N GLY A 329 -8.15 8.90 -3.83
CA GLY A 329 -9.02 9.71 -4.67
C GLY A 329 -8.62 11.18 -4.83
N SER A 330 -7.49 11.65 -4.26
CA SER A 330 -7.05 13.05 -4.38
C SER A 330 -6.59 13.45 -5.80
N GLY A 331 -6.44 12.49 -6.73
CA GLY A 331 -6.05 12.75 -8.13
C GLY A 331 -4.60 12.41 -8.47
N LYS A 332 -3.79 11.85 -7.56
CA LYS A 332 -2.36 11.53 -7.77
C LYS A 332 -2.10 10.67 -9.00
N THR A 333 -2.71 9.50 -9.06
CA THR A 333 -2.59 8.56 -10.19
C THR A 333 -3.12 9.17 -11.48
N THR A 334 -4.17 9.99 -11.42
CA THR A 334 -4.71 10.71 -12.57
C THR A 334 -3.69 11.72 -13.11
N LEU A 335 -3.06 12.51 -12.22
CA LEU A 335 -2.01 13.46 -12.62
C LEU A 335 -0.84 12.75 -13.30
N ILE A 336 -0.32 11.67 -12.69
CA ILE A 336 0.79 10.91 -13.26
C ILE A 336 0.42 10.31 -14.63
N ARG A 337 -0.78 9.73 -14.75
CA ARG A 337 -1.25 9.20 -16.03
C ARG A 337 -1.39 10.27 -17.10
N SER A 338 -1.84 11.48 -16.72
CA SER A 338 -1.91 12.61 -17.65
C SER A 338 -0.52 13.08 -18.09
N LEU A 339 0.44 13.21 -17.15
CA LEU A 339 1.82 13.57 -17.49
C LEU A 339 2.48 12.57 -18.46
N LEU A 340 2.15 11.28 -18.32
CA LEU A 340 2.67 10.21 -19.18
C LEU A 340 1.83 10.01 -20.48
N GLY A 341 0.77 10.83 -20.69
CA GLY A 341 -0.12 10.68 -21.83
C GLY A 341 -0.93 9.39 -21.84
N LEU A 342 -1.21 8.83 -20.65
CA LEU A 342 -2.06 7.65 -20.44
C LEU A 342 -3.50 8.01 -20.08
N GLN A 343 -3.74 9.30 -19.77
CA GLN A 343 -5.03 9.89 -19.45
C GLN A 343 -5.15 11.23 -20.17
N GLU A 344 -6.21 11.42 -20.96
CA GLU A 344 -6.50 12.68 -21.65
C GLU A 344 -6.82 13.79 -20.64
N ILE A 345 -6.34 15.02 -20.94
CA ILE A 345 -6.66 16.22 -20.18
C ILE A 345 -7.84 16.95 -20.81
N SER A 346 -8.71 17.50 -19.99
CA SER A 346 -9.87 18.28 -20.44
C SER A 346 -9.47 19.72 -20.78
N GLU A 347 -8.56 20.30 -19.98
CA GLU A 347 -7.99 21.65 -20.17
C GLU A 347 -6.53 21.66 -19.73
N GLY A 348 -5.80 22.68 -20.19
CA GLY A 348 -4.41 22.89 -19.82
C GLY A 348 -3.40 22.44 -20.87
N ARG A 349 -2.14 22.33 -20.47
CA ARG A 349 -1.02 22.02 -21.36
C ARG A 349 0.09 21.27 -20.60
N ILE A 350 0.65 20.23 -21.24
CA ILE A 350 1.81 19.47 -20.73
C ILE A 350 2.96 19.66 -21.71
N GLU A 351 4.13 20.02 -21.19
CA GLU A 351 5.39 20.16 -21.90
C GLU A 351 6.40 19.13 -21.36
N TYR A 352 7.14 18.50 -22.23
CA TYR A 352 8.26 17.62 -21.94
C TYR A 352 9.53 18.13 -22.61
N CYS A 353 10.58 18.43 -21.84
CA CYS A 353 11.82 19.04 -22.32
C CYS A 353 11.58 20.27 -23.24
N GLY A 354 10.71 21.17 -22.83
CA GLY A 354 10.36 22.40 -23.55
C GLY A 354 9.44 22.23 -24.77
N LYS A 355 9.04 20.98 -25.08
CA LYS A 355 8.11 20.69 -26.19
C LYS A 355 6.74 20.32 -25.67
N VAL A 356 5.69 20.88 -26.27
CA VAL A 356 4.31 20.55 -25.93
C VAL A 356 4.02 19.13 -26.39
N VAL A 357 3.62 18.27 -25.44
CA VAL A 357 3.29 16.87 -25.71
C VAL A 357 1.80 16.60 -25.66
N GLU A 358 1.03 17.41 -24.90
CA GLU A 358 -0.42 17.28 -24.82
C GLU A 358 -1.12 18.61 -24.56
N THR A 359 -2.24 18.82 -25.25
CA THR A 359 -3.20 19.91 -25.00
C THR A 359 -4.61 19.38 -25.18
N ALA A 360 -5.59 19.99 -24.50
CA ALA A 360 -7.01 19.63 -24.62
C ALA A 360 -7.55 19.63 -26.07
N LYS A 361 -6.94 20.41 -26.96
CA LYS A 361 -7.34 20.53 -28.38
C LYS A 361 -6.80 19.42 -29.28
N ASN A 362 -5.71 18.74 -28.89
CA ASN A 362 -4.97 17.79 -29.73
C ASN A 362 -5.27 16.30 -29.42
N ALA A 363 -6.11 16.01 -28.45
CA ALA A 363 -6.31 14.68 -27.87
C ALA A 363 -6.80 13.60 -28.85
N LYS A 364 -7.29 13.94 -30.04
CA LYS A 364 -8.01 12.94 -30.85
C LYS A 364 -7.27 12.32 -32.05
N LYS A 365 -6.15 12.85 -32.56
CA LYS A 365 -5.55 12.24 -33.79
C LYS A 365 -4.03 12.37 -34.04
N SER A 366 -3.28 13.23 -33.36
CA SER A 366 -1.86 13.48 -33.71
C SER A 366 -0.83 12.89 -32.76
N SER A 367 -1.19 12.57 -31.53
CA SER A 367 -0.24 12.24 -30.45
C SER A 367 0.60 10.98 -30.68
N LEU A 368 0.08 9.97 -31.35
CA LEU A 368 0.81 8.71 -31.60
C LEU A 368 1.90 8.81 -32.66
N LYS A 369 1.88 9.85 -33.52
CA LYS A 369 2.88 10.11 -34.58
C LYS A 369 3.76 11.33 -34.26
N ASP A 370 3.44 12.09 -33.20
CA ASP A 370 4.26 13.23 -32.82
C ASP A 370 5.58 12.74 -32.21
N SER A 371 6.69 13.20 -32.77
CA SER A 371 8.04 12.82 -32.32
C SER A 371 8.32 13.20 -30.87
N ALA A 372 7.71 14.27 -30.36
CA ALA A 372 7.86 14.72 -28.98
C ALA A 372 7.19 13.74 -28.00
N TYR A 373 5.96 13.29 -28.31
CA TYR A 373 5.23 12.32 -27.50
C TYR A 373 5.90 10.95 -27.49
N VAL A 374 6.33 10.44 -28.67
CA VAL A 374 7.07 9.17 -28.78
C VAL A 374 8.37 9.23 -28.00
N ASN A 375 9.10 10.36 -28.08
CA ASN A 375 10.34 10.55 -27.33
C ASN A 375 10.11 10.58 -25.81
N MET A 376 9.06 11.27 -25.33
CA MET A 376 8.66 11.27 -23.93
C MET A 376 8.39 9.83 -23.45
N ARG A 377 7.57 9.06 -24.16
CA ARG A 377 7.25 7.66 -23.79
C ARG A 377 8.46 6.74 -23.79
N LYS A 378 9.45 6.99 -24.62
CA LYS A 378 10.71 6.25 -24.62
C LYS A 378 11.60 6.57 -23.43
N GLN A 379 11.54 7.81 -22.95
CA GLN A 379 12.41 8.32 -21.89
C GLN A 379 11.76 8.34 -20.51
N CYS A 380 10.47 8.00 -20.40
CA CYS A 380 9.74 7.91 -19.14
C CYS A 380 9.35 6.46 -18.88
N SER A 381 9.53 6.03 -17.64
CA SER A 381 9.13 4.69 -17.19
C SER A 381 8.22 4.77 -15.97
N LEU A 382 7.29 3.82 -15.87
CA LEU A 382 6.33 3.71 -14.79
C LEU A 382 6.49 2.37 -14.05
N VAL A 383 6.63 2.44 -12.74
CA VAL A 383 6.53 1.30 -11.82
C VAL A 383 5.12 1.32 -11.25
N PHE A 384 4.37 0.25 -11.48
CA PHE A 384 2.97 0.12 -11.05
C PHE A 384 2.86 -0.31 -9.58
N GLN A 385 1.74 0.04 -8.97
CA GLN A 385 1.39 -0.27 -7.58
C GLN A 385 1.37 -1.79 -7.29
N HIS A 386 0.87 -2.61 -8.22
CA HIS A 386 0.74 -4.06 -8.07
C HIS A 386 1.71 -4.79 -9.00
N PRO A 387 2.89 -5.24 -8.51
CA PRO A 387 3.90 -5.84 -9.36
C PRO A 387 3.44 -7.11 -10.07
N PHE A 388 2.69 -7.98 -9.39
CA PHE A 388 2.16 -9.21 -10.00
C PHE A 388 1.16 -8.97 -11.12
N ALA A 389 0.37 -7.89 -11.05
CA ALA A 389 -0.52 -7.50 -12.15
C ALA A 389 0.23 -6.91 -13.35
N ALA A 390 1.44 -6.42 -13.12
CA ALA A 390 2.28 -5.82 -14.14
C ALA A 390 3.22 -6.82 -14.83
N LEU A 391 3.40 -8.02 -14.27
CA LEU A 391 4.27 -9.08 -14.82
C LEU A 391 3.42 -10.19 -15.45
N ASP A 392 3.81 -10.67 -16.65
CA ASP A 392 3.16 -11.84 -17.26
C ASP A 392 3.55 -13.10 -16.44
N PRO A 393 2.60 -13.84 -15.86
CA PRO A 393 2.90 -15.00 -15.02
C PRO A 393 3.58 -16.16 -15.76
N ARG A 394 3.54 -16.15 -17.09
CA ARG A 394 4.13 -17.18 -17.96
C ARG A 394 5.58 -16.87 -18.34
N TRP A 395 6.09 -15.68 -18.00
CA TRP A 395 7.42 -15.23 -18.38
C TRP A 395 8.37 -15.33 -17.19
N THR A 396 9.61 -15.71 -17.51
CA THR A 396 10.68 -15.63 -16.53
C THR A 396 11.02 -14.18 -16.18
N VAL A 397 11.66 -13.96 -15.05
CA VAL A 397 12.17 -12.64 -14.62
C VAL A 397 13.01 -12.01 -15.74
N ARG A 398 13.97 -12.76 -16.32
CA ARG A 398 14.83 -12.27 -17.41
C ARG A 398 14.02 -11.78 -18.58
N LYS A 399 13.04 -12.54 -19.04
CA LYS A 399 12.16 -12.15 -20.14
C LYS A 399 11.30 -10.94 -19.80
N SER A 400 10.75 -10.87 -18.60
CA SER A 400 9.95 -9.73 -18.15
C SER A 400 10.77 -8.44 -18.11
N VAL A 401 12.04 -8.51 -17.71
CA VAL A 401 12.94 -7.35 -17.66
C VAL A 401 13.42 -6.95 -19.05
N SER A 402 13.66 -7.90 -19.99
CA SER A 402 14.12 -7.60 -21.36
C SER A 402 13.02 -7.02 -22.27
N GLU A 403 11.74 -7.24 -21.95
CA GLU A 403 10.59 -6.86 -22.78
C GLU A 403 10.65 -5.42 -23.34
N PRO A 404 10.91 -4.37 -22.53
CA PRO A 404 10.93 -3.01 -23.05
C PRO A 404 12.01 -2.79 -24.13
N LEU A 405 13.17 -3.42 -24.02
CA LEU A 405 14.21 -3.37 -25.05
C LEU A 405 13.76 -4.04 -26.34
N GLU A 406 13.06 -5.18 -26.25
CA GLU A 406 12.56 -5.91 -27.41
C GLU A 406 11.46 -5.13 -28.16
N ILE A 407 10.55 -4.47 -27.41
CA ILE A 407 9.49 -3.64 -28.01
C ILE A 407 10.08 -2.47 -28.79
N TRP A 408 11.02 -1.74 -28.20
CA TRP A 408 11.65 -0.60 -28.88
C TRP A 408 12.49 -1.02 -30.07
N ARG A 409 13.18 -2.17 -30.00
CA ARG A 409 13.92 -2.73 -31.11
C ARG A 409 13.00 -3.05 -32.31
N LYS A 410 11.86 -3.69 -32.08
CA LYS A 410 10.90 -4.02 -33.14
C LYS A 410 10.34 -2.77 -33.84
N ASN A 411 10.21 -1.67 -33.13
CA ASN A 411 9.67 -0.42 -33.64
C ASN A 411 10.72 0.45 -34.37
N MET A 412 12.02 0.15 -34.25
CA MET A 412 13.11 0.91 -34.86
C MET A 412 13.79 0.21 -36.06
N SER A 413 13.51 -1.07 -36.31
CA SER A 413 14.17 -1.84 -37.36
C SER A 413 13.54 -1.63 -38.74
N SER A 414 13.97 -0.55 -39.41
CA SER A 414 14.17 -0.56 -40.87
C SER A 414 15.64 -0.81 -41.27
N ASP A 415 16.58 -0.78 -40.33
CA ASP A 415 17.99 -1.07 -40.60
C ASP A 415 18.54 -2.14 -39.66
N SER A 416 19.14 -3.14 -40.30
CA SER A 416 19.74 -4.35 -39.76
C SER A 416 20.94 -4.12 -38.81
N ASN A 417 20.71 -3.76 -37.57
CA ASN A 417 21.67 -4.01 -36.52
C ASN A 417 20.98 -4.89 -35.44
N THR A 418 21.19 -6.19 -35.59
CA THR A 418 20.90 -7.18 -34.52
C THR A 418 21.67 -6.78 -33.29
N VAL A 419 20.99 -6.14 -32.34
CA VAL A 419 21.53 -6.03 -30.96
C VAL A 419 21.71 -7.46 -30.50
N ASP A 420 22.96 -7.85 -30.30
CA ASP A 420 23.37 -9.19 -29.92
C ASP A 420 22.61 -9.60 -28.66
N SER A 421 22.07 -10.81 -28.60
CA SER A 421 21.36 -11.33 -27.43
C SER A 421 22.20 -11.21 -26.15
N HIS A 422 23.52 -11.33 -26.28
CA HIS A 422 24.47 -11.13 -25.19
C HIS A 422 24.45 -9.70 -24.60
N VAL A 423 24.21 -8.68 -25.42
CA VAL A 423 24.11 -7.30 -24.94
C VAL A 423 22.82 -7.07 -24.14
N ILE A 424 21.73 -7.71 -24.57
CA ILE A 424 20.46 -7.67 -23.83
C ILE A 424 20.63 -8.38 -22.48
N ASP A 425 21.22 -9.57 -22.49
CA ASP A 425 21.46 -10.37 -21.28
C ASP A 425 22.34 -9.62 -20.27
N SER A 426 23.43 -8.99 -20.72
CA SER A 426 24.28 -8.18 -19.86
C SER A 426 23.52 -7.01 -19.22
N LYS A 427 22.71 -6.28 -20.02
CA LYS A 427 21.87 -5.18 -19.48
C LYS A 427 20.84 -5.68 -18.46
N VAL A 428 20.25 -6.85 -18.68
CA VAL A 428 19.32 -7.46 -17.72
C VAL A 428 20.04 -7.80 -16.43
N ASP A 429 21.25 -8.36 -16.49
CA ASP A 429 22.06 -8.68 -15.33
C ASP A 429 22.44 -7.41 -14.54
N ASP A 430 22.83 -6.35 -15.24
CA ASP A 430 23.17 -5.06 -14.63
C ASP A 430 22.00 -4.46 -13.83
N VAL A 431 20.79 -4.42 -14.42
CA VAL A 431 19.63 -3.83 -13.74
C VAL A 431 19.10 -4.74 -12.63
N LEU A 432 19.20 -6.07 -12.76
CA LEU A 432 18.85 -6.98 -11.67
C LEU A 432 19.79 -6.82 -10.48
N ASN A 433 21.09 -6.73 -10.72
CA ASN A 433 22.07 -6.44 -9.67
C ASN A 433 21.83 -5.08 -9.01
N LEU A 434 21.47 -4.05 -9.79
CA LEU A 434 21.17 -2.71 -9.30
C LEU A 434 19.99 -2.70 -8.30
N VAL A 435 19.00 -3.57 -8.49
CA VAL A 435 17.85 -3.72 -7.57
C VAL A 435 18.07 -4.79 -6.50
N GLY A 436 19.29 -5.32 -6.35
CA GLY A 436 19.65 -6.31 -5.32
C GLY A 436 19.17 -7.74 -5.60
N LEU A 437 18.87 -8.08 -6.86
CA LEU A 437 18.50 -9.43 -7.29
C LEU A 437 19.66 -10.10 -8.06
N ASN A 438 20.19 -11.20 -7.53
CA ASN A 438 21.23 -11.96 -8.23
C ASN A 438 20.65 -12.60 -9.51
N PRO A 439 21.15 -12.24 -10.72
CA PRO A 439 20.62 -12.74 -12.00
C PRO A 439 20.67 -14.25 -12.14
N ASN A 440 21.70 -14.90 -11.60
CA ASN A 440 21.88 -16.35 -11.68
C ASN A 440 20.82 -17.10 -10.86
N VAL A 441 20.32 -16.49 -9.77
CA VAL A 441 19.32 -17.08 -8.88
C VAL A 441 17.90 -16.76 -9.35
N PHE A 442 17.67 -15.49 -9.72
CA PHE A 442 16.33 -14.99 -10.00
C PHE A 442 15.96 -14.97 -11.48
N GLY A 443 16.92 -14.88 -12.39
CA GLY A 443 16.65 -14.68 -13.81
C GLY A 443 15.77 -15.74 -14.46
N LYS A 444 15.81 -16.99 -13.99
CA LYS A 444 15.01 -18.11 -14.50
C LYS A 444 13.69 -18.35 -13.76
N ARG A 445 13.45 -17.64 -12.64
CA ARG A 445 12.21 -17.77 -11.86
C ARG A 445 11.03 -17.14 -12.56
N TYR A 446 9.85 -17.64 -12.23
CA TYR A 446 8.56 -17.07 -12.64
C TYR A 446 7.99 -16.16 -11.54
N PRO A 447 7.08 -15.23 -11.86
CA PRO A 447 6.47 -14.34 -10.87
C PRO A 447 5.86 -15.05 -9.66
N CYS A 448 5.25 -16.22 -9.84
CA CYS A 448 4.67 -17.02 -8.75
C CYS A 448 5.69 -17.57 -7.74
N GLU A 449 6.98 -17.57 -8.08
CA GLU A 449 8.09 -18.03 -7.23
C GLU A 449 8.78 -16.87 -6.46
N LEU A 450 8.24 -15.64 -6.59
CA LEU A 450 8.81 -14.43 -5.99
C LEU A 450 7.97 -13.99 -4.79
N SER A 451 8.63 -13.40 -3.78
CA SER A 451 7.93 -12.60 -2.77
C SER A 451 7.42 -11.28 -3.38
N GLY A 452 6.50 -10.59 -2.67
CA GLY A 452 5.99 -9.29 -3.12
C GLY A 452 7.08 -8.26 -3.37
N GLY A 453 8.05 -8.14 -2.47
CA GLY A 453 9.19 -7.24 -2.63
C GLY A 453 10.13 -7.65 -3.76
N GLN A 454 10.37 -8.95 -3.96
CA GLN A 454 11.16 -9.44 -5.10
C GLN A 454 10.46 -9.14 -6.44
N ALA A 455 9.15 -9.35 -6.54
CA ALA A 455 8.37 -9.00 -7.71
C ALA A 455 8.41 -7.48 -7.98
N GLN A 456 8.39 -6.66 -6.93
CA GLN A 456 8.53 -5.21 -7.04
C GLN A 456 9.93 -4.81 -7.55
N CYS A 457 11.00 -5.43 -7.04
CA CYS A 457 12.35 -5.23 -7.57
C CYS A 457 12.44 -5.59 -9.06
N VAL A 458 11.79 -6.69 -9.51
CA VAL A 458 11.71 -7.05 -10.93
C VAL A 458 10.97 -5.98 -11.74
N ALA A 459 9.85 -5.44 -11.23
CA ALA A 459 9.11 -4.36 -11.89
C ALA A 459 9.95 -3.07 -12.00
N ILE A 460 10.73 -2.74 -10.96
CA ILE A 460 11.68 -1.62 -10.98
C ILE A 460 12.79 -1.87 -12.01
N ALA A 461 13.40 -3.07 -12.03
CA ALA A 461 14.43 -3.43 -13.01
C ALA A 461 13.92 -3.31 -14.44
N ARG A 462 12.68 -3.78 -14.73
CA ARG A 462 12.01 -3.62 -16.01
C ARG A 462 11.82 -2.16 -16.39
N ALA A 463 11.48 -1.30 -15.44
CA ALA A 463 11.33 0.13 -15.70
C ALA A 463 12.67 0.83 -16.00
N LEU A 464 13.78 0.32 -15.45
CA LEU A 464 15.12 0.90 -15.58
C LEU A 464 15.91 0.45 -16.82
N ILE A 465 15.51 -0.65 -17.48
CA ILE A 465 16.30 -1.31 -18.54
C ILE A 465 16.57 -0.40 -19.74
N ASN A 466 15.65 0.52 -20.06
CA ASN A 466 15.78 1.49 -21.15
C ASN A 466 16.54 2.75 -20.74
N ASN A 467 17.12 2.81 -19.55
CA ASN A 467 17.80 3.98 -19.01
C ASN A 467 16.95 5.28 -19.10
N PRO A 468 15.78 5.32 -18.45
CA PRO A 468 14.84 6.43 -18.55
C PRO A 468 15.43 7.72 -17.95
N ARG A 469 14.99 8.88 -18.48
CA ARG A 469 15.25 10.20 -17.86
C ARG A 469 14.30 10.51 -16.71
N VAL A 470 13.11 9.91 -16.73
CA VAL A 470 12.10 10.05 -15.67
C VAL A 470 11.61 8.68 -15.25
N LEU A 471 11.70 8.41 -13.97
CA LEU A 471 11.14 7.23 -13.32
C LEU A 471 9.96 7.66 -12.46
N VAL A 472 8.77 7.17 -12.76
CA VAL A 472 7.58 7.35 -11.94
C VAL A 472 7.31 6.06 -11.19
N ALA A 473 7.14 6.14 -9.87
CA ALA A 473 6.80 5.00 -9.03
C ALA A 473 5.46 5.27 -8.32
N ASP A 474 4.42 4.58 -8.76
CA ASP A 474 3.06 4.72 -8.21
C ASP A 474 2.88 3.71 -7.08
N GLU A 475 2.91 4.20 -5.83
CA GLU A 475 2.83 3.43 -4.59
C GLU A 475 3.73 2.17 -4.57
N PRO A 476 5.05 2.31 -4.81
CA PRO A 476 5.94 1.18 -5.07
C PRO A 476 6.14 0.24 -3.89
N MET A 477 5.62 0.57 -2.71
CA MET A 477 5.78 -0.22 -1.48
C MET A 477 4.43 -0.53 -0.81
N SER A 478 3.30 -0.28 -1.46
CA SER A 478 1.99 -0.67 -0.97
C SER A 478 1.87 -2.19 -0.92
N ALA A 479 1.21 -2.72 0.10
CA ALA A 479 1.02 -4.16 0.32
C ALA A 479 2.31 -5.01 0.46
N ILE A 480 3.44 -4.37 0.78
CA ILE A 480 4.73 -5.02 1.05
C ILE A 480 5.03 -4.91 2.54
N ASP A 481 5.59 -5.97 3.13
CA ASP A 481 5.95 -5.96 4.55
C ASP A 481 7.12 -5.00 4.85
N VAL A 482 7.23 -4.61 6.13
CA VAL A 482 8.17 -3.58 6.58
C VAL A 482 9.63 -3.94 6.27
N ALA A 483 10.01 -5.22 6.36
CA ALA A 483 11.39 -5.65 6.10
C ALA A 483 11.73 -5.57 4.60
N GLU A 484 10.78 -5.92 3.73
CA GLU A 484 10.97 -5.80 2.28
C GLU A 484 10.88 -4.36 1.79
N ARG A 485 10.10 -3.48 2.46
CA ARG A 485 10.09 -2.02 2.17
C ARG A 485 11.48 -1.40 2.32
N THR A 486 12.22 -1.78 3.36
CA THR A 486 13.60 -1.29 3.56
C THR A 486 14.51 -1.68 2.39
N ARG A 487 14.41 -2.91 1.88
CA ARG A 487 15.19 -3.34 0.70
C ARG A 487 14.87 -2.54 -0.55
N ILE A 488 13.60 -2.22 -0.78
CA ILE A 488 13.17 -1.41 -1.93
C ILE A 488 13.66 0.03 -1.77
N LEU A 489 13.62 0.57 -0.55
CA LEU A 489 14.19 1.87 -0.23
C LEU A 489 15.68 1.93 -0.55
N ASP A 490 16.45 0.92 -0.12
CA ASP A 490 17.88 0.80 -0.42
C ASP A 490 18.12 0.71 -1.93
N ALA A 491 17.31 -0.08 -2.66
CA ALA A 491 17.40 -0.15 -4.11
C ALA A 491 17.19 1.21 -4.77
N PHE A 492 16.18 1.99 -4.38
CA PHE A 492 15.97 3.35 -4.91
C PHE A 492 17.12 4.29 -4.58
N ASN A 493 17.71 4.21 -3.39
CA ASN A 493 18.88 5.00 -3.02
C ASN A 493 20.10 4.65 -3.89
N VAL A 494 20.36 3.36 -4.12
CA VAL A 494 21.42 2.89 -5.03
C VAL A 494 21.16 3.37 -6.47
N ILE A 495 19.94 3.27 -6.96
CA ILE A 495 19.55 3.73 -8.29
C ILE A 495 19.80 5.23 -8.46
N ARG A 496 19.41 6.05 -7.49
CA ARG A 496 19.60 7.50 -7.52
C ARG A 496 21.08 7.88 -7.49
N ALA A 497 21.89 7.21 -6.66
CA ALA A 497 23.33 7.44 -6.59
C ALA A 497 24.02 7.10 -7.93
N ASN A 498 23.59 6.03 -8.62
CA ASN A 498 24.16 5.64 -9.92
C ASN A 498 23.59 6.44 -11.12
N ARG A 499 22.47 7.15 -10.95
CA ARG A 499 21.79 7.91 -12.01
C ARG A 499 21.38 9.31 -11.54
N PRO A 500 22.32 10.20 -11.22
CA PRO A 500 22.03 11.50 -10.59
C PRO A 500 21.18 12.44 -11.46
N ASN A 501 21.22 12.28 -12.78
CA ASN A 501 20.43 13.09 -13.72
C ASN A 501 19.03 12.54 -14.00
N MET A 502 18.69 11.36 -13.47
CA MET A 502 17.35 10.79 -13.61
C MET A 502 16.41 11.47 -12.62
N ALA A 503 15.33 12.05 -13.11
CA ALA A 503 14.27 12.56 -12.25
C ALA A 503 13.38 11.42 -11.76
N CYS A 504 12.95 11.49 -10.49
CA CYS A 504 12.07 10.49 -9.89
C CYS A 504 10.79 11.16 -9.39
N VAL A 505 9.63 10.54 -9.64
CA VAL A 505 8.37 10.92 -9.03
C VAL A 505 7.84 9.75 -8.23
N PHE A 506 7.72 9.92 -6.91
CA PHE A 506 7.18 8.92 -6.00
C PHE A 506 5.76 9.31 -5.60
N VAL A 507 4.78 8.52 -6.01
CA VAL A 507 3.41 8.64 -5.48
C VAL A 507 3.33 7.76 -4.24
N SER A 508 2.97 8.33 -3.11
CA SER A 508 2.81 7.57 -1.87
C SER A 508 1.86 8.27 -0.91
N HIS A 509 1.25 7.49 -0.05
CA HIS A 509 0.55 7.96 1.15
C HIS A 509 1.40 7.72 2.42
N ASP A 510 2.55 7.07 2.30
CA ASP A 510 3.48 6.77 3.39
C ASP A 510 4.54 7.89 3.49
N LEU A 511 4.30 8.83 4.41
CA LEU A 511 5.17 9.98 4.64
C LEU A 511 6.52 9.59 5.24
N GLY A 512 6.57 8.53 6.04
CA GLY A 512 7.81 8.04 6.63
C GLY A 512 8.84 7.61 5.58
N MET A 513 8.37 7.06 4.45
CA MET A 513 9.24 6.71 3.34
C MET A 513 9.69 7.91 2.51
N ILE A 514 8.81 8.88 2.33
CA ILE A 514 9.04 10.05 1.48
C ILE A 514 10.25 10.86 1.97
N GLN A 515 10.43 10.99 3.29
CA GLN A 515 11.60 11.67 3.87
C GLN A 515 12.94 11.09 3.42
N HIS A 516 13.00 9.81 3.02
CA HIS A 516 14.20 9.12 2.55
C HIS A 516 14.35 9.13 1.03
N LEU A 517 13.27 9.29 0.29
CA LEU A 517 13.24 9.15 -1.17
C LEU A 517 13.18 10.47 -1.92
N ALA A 518 12.56 11.50 -1.36
CA ALA A 518 12.28 12.73 -2.07
C ALA A 518 12.96 13.95 -1.46
N SER A 519 13.33 14.90 -2.31
CA SER A 519 13.83 16.23 -1.90
C SER A 519 12.72 17.27 -1.87
N SER A 520 11.71 17.11 -2.72
CA SER A 520 10.55 18.01 -2.81
C SER A 520 9.24 17.22 -2.73
N VAL A 521 8.18 17.89 -2.31
CA VAL A 521 6.85 17.29 -2.16
C VAL A 521 5.75 18.20 -2.70
N VAL A 522 4.76 17.58 -3.31
CA VAL A 522 3.50 18.20 -3.73
C VAL A 522 2.36 17.48 -3.04
N VAL A 523 1.54 18.22 -2.31
CA VAL A 523 0.38 17.70 -1.58
C VAL A 523 -0.88 17.96 -2.41
N LEU A 524 -1.59 16.89 -2.76
CA LEU A 524 -2.80 16.93 -3.56
C LEU A 524 -4.03 16.58 -2.70
N LYS A 525 -5.06 17.41 -2.75
CA LYS A 525 -6.37 17.17 -2.11
C LYS A 525 -7.48 17.51 -3.09
N ASP A 526 -8.45 16.61 -3.27
CA ASP A 526 -9.66 16.81 -4.09
C ASP A 526 -9.39 17.39 -5.49
N GLY A 527 -8.28 16.96 -6.12
CA GLY A 527 -7.85 17.40 -7.44
C GLY A 527 -7.12 18.75 -7.50
N VAL A 528 -6.74 19.33 -6.36
CA VAL A 528 -6.01 20.60 -6.26
C VAL A 528 -4.72 20.44 -5.49
N VAL A 529 -3.65 21.13 -5.92
CA VAL A 529 -2.40 21.23 -5.14
C VAL A 529 -2.65 22.21 -3.98
N VAL A 530 -2.57 21.71 -2.75
CA VAL A 530 -2.83 22.51 -1.54
C VAL A 530 -1.53 23.01 -0.90
N GLU A 531 -0.43 22.29 -1.08
CA GLU A 531 0.88 22.70 -0.58
C GLU A 531 1.99 22.06 -1.41
N SER A 532 3.13 22.74 -1.56
CA SER A 532 4.32 22.22 -2.22
C SER A 532 5.59 22.87 -1.64
N GLY A 533 6.69 22.13 -1.62
CA GLY A 533 7.96 22.64 -1.11
C GLY A 533 9.00 21.56 -0.85
N ASN A 534 10.04 21.93 -0.10
CA ASN A 534 11.04 20.97 0.37
C ASN A 534 10.42 20.00 1.38
N VAL A 535 10.76 18.71 1.29
CA VAL A 535 10.21 17.65 2.18
C VAL A 535 10.46 17.98 3.65
N SER A 536 11.71 18.34 4.02
CA SER A 536 12.05 18.66 5.41
C SER A 536 11.20 19.81 5.96
N GLN A 537 11.02 20.89 5.18
CA GLN A 537 10.21 22.04 5.57
C GLN A 537 8.74 21.68 5.76
N ILE A 538 8.17 20.90 4.84
CA ILE A 538 6.73 20.53 4.90
C ILE A 538 6.47 19.56 6.06
N LEU A 539 7.39 18.63 6.32
CA LEU A 539 7.23 17.70 7.45
C LEU A 539 7.39 18.37 8.81
N THR A 540 8.24 19.42 8.92
CA THR A 540 8.48 20.11 10.20
C THR A 540 7.51 21.28 10.44
N ASN A 541 7.11 22.00 9.40
CA ASN A 541 6.27 23.20 9.51
C ASN A 541 5.20 23.28 8.39
N PRO A 542 4.25 22.34 8.38
CA PRO A 542 3.17 22.34 7.39
C PRO A 542 2.27 23.55 7.55
N LYS A 543 1.99 24.24 6.45
CA LYS A 543 1.13 25.44 6.43
C LYS A 543 -0.35 25.10 6.29
N HIS A 544 -0.66 24.12 5.43
CA HIS A 544 -2.04 23.75 5.16
C HIS A 544 -2.57 22.75 6.21
N SER A 545 -3.83 22.91 6.65
CA SER A 545 -4.46 22.05 7.67
C SER A 545 -4.45 20.57 7.28
N TYR A 546 -4.72 20.28 6.02
CA TYR A 546 -4.72 18.91 5.50
C TYR A 546 -3.33 18.27 5.52
N THR A 547 -2.27 19.02 5.25
CA THR A 547 -0.89 18.52 5.37
C THR A 547 -0.56 18.14 6.81
N ARG A 548 -1.01 18.94 7.79
CA ARG A 548 -0.88 18.61 9.22
C ARG A 548 -1.61 17.32 9.57
N GLU A 549 -2.84 17.17 9.09
CA GLU A 549 -3.65 15.95 9.29
C GLU A 549 -2.95 14.69 8.75
N LEU A 550 -2.35 14.77 7.54
CA LEU A 550 -1.57 13.69 6.95
C LEU A 550 -0.35 13.32 7.81
N ILE A 551 0.38 14.33 8.30
CA ILE A 551 1.57 14.14 9.14
C ILE A 551 1.18 13.53 10.50
N ASP A 552 0.14 14.07 11.15
CA ASP A 552 -0.36 13.56 12.43
C ASP A 552 -0.89 12.12 12.32
N ALA A 553 -1.43 11.75 11.16
CA ALA A 553 -1.87 10.37 10.91
C ALA A 553 -0.70 9.40 10.75
N ALA A 554 0.42 9.86 10.19
CA ALA A 554 1.62 9.05 9.91
C ALA A 554 2.63 9.01 11.06
N THR A 555 2.47 9.85 12.09
CA THR A 555 3.39 9.91 13.25
C THR A 555 3.05 8.81 14.26
N LEU A 556 4.08 8.11 14.76
CA LEU A 556 4.01 7.11 15.85
C LEU A 556 3.78 7.77 17.21
#